data_2a638e9163a5ef58953984a017d728f8
#
_entry.id   2a638e9163a5ef58953984a017d728f8
#
_cell.length_a   1.000
_cell.length_b   1.000
_cell.length_c   1.000
_cell.angle_alpha   90.00
_cell.angle_beta   90.00
_cell.angle_gamma   90.00
#
_symmetry.space_group_name_H-M   'P 1'
#
loop_
_entity.id
_entity.type
_entity.pdbx_description
1 polymer ?
#
loop_
_entity_poly.entity_id
_entity_poly.type
_entity_poly.pdbx_seq_one_letter_code
_entity_poly.pdbx_strand_id
1 'polypeptide(L)'
;MLGGSATYFAASASHHTPVRAVGVIGSDYPRHRLDVLAKRDVDLSGVEQADGESFRWKGRYRHDLNVAETLETRLGVFASFRPKLPESFRDSEFVFLANIDPRLQLEVLDQVRRPTLAACDTMNFWIESRRDDVLAVIARVDLVTLNDGEARQLTGLANLVQAARWLLDHGPRHVIIKKGEHGAFMFTRESVFFAPAYPLEKLFDPTGAGDSFAGGFMGWIARTGDLSEGNLRRAVVYGSAMGSFAVEGFSIDRLIEIGPDDISRRVTEFRELVSFDRELPA
;
A
#
# COMPACT_ATOMS: atom_id res chain seq x y z
N MET A 1 -13.77 -11.66 9.07
CA MET A 1 -13.42 -11.25 7.71
C MET A 1 -11.92 -11.22 7.57
N LEU A 2 -11.39 -11.48 6.35
CA LEU A 2 -10.01 -11.20 6.02
C LEU A 2 -9.78 -9.67 6.00
N GLY A 3 -8.70 -9.22 6.62
CA GLY A 3 -8.33 -7.80 6.65
C GLY A 3 -6.87 -7.64 7.04
N GLY A 4 -6.46 -6.41 7.21
CA GLY A 4 -5.08 -6.03 7.51
C GLY A 4 -4.28 -5.69 6.28
N SER A 5 -3.35 -4.73 6.42
CA SER A 5 -2.59 -4.15 5.33
C SER A 5 -1.85 -5.18 4.50
N ALA A 6 -1.19 -6.16 5.13
CA ALA A 6 -0.49 -7.24 4.42
C ALA A 6 -1.43 -8.10 3.56
N THR A 7 -2.67 -8.31 3.98
CA THR A 7 -3.66 -9.11 3.25
C THR A 7 -4.12 -8.40 1.97
N TYR A 8 -4.50 -7.13 2.06
CA TYR A 8 -4.91 -6.33 0.90
C TYR A 8 -3.75 -6.14 -0.08
N PHE A 9 -2.57 -5.83 0.45
CA PHE A 9 -1.35 -5.73 -0.36
C PHE A 9 -1.08 -7.03 -1.11
N ALA A 10 -1.06 -8.17 -0.41
CA ALA A 10 -0.74 -9.47 -1.01
C ALA A 10 -1.79 -9.89 -2.05
N ALA A 11 -3.08 -9.69 -1.78
CA ALA A 11 -4.15 -9.97 -2.74
C ALA A 11 -3.97 -9.15 -4.03
N SER A 12 -3.60 -7.88 -3.91
CA SER A 12 -3.38 -7.00 -5.06
C SER A 12 -2.08 -7.33 -5.80
N ALA A 13 -0.95 -7.47 -5.10
CA ALA A 13 0.36 -7.72 -5.70
C ALA A 13 0.44 -9.08 -6.40
N SER A 14 -0.27 -10.09 -5.91
CA SER A 14 -0.30 -11.46 -6.46
C SER A 14 -0.85 -11.55 -7.90
N HIS A 15 -1.49 -10.50 -8.40
CA HIS A 15 -1.86 -10.41 -9.81
C HIS A 15 -0.67 -10.17 -10.75
N HIS A 16 0.44 -9.73 -10.19
CA HIS A 16 1.61 -9.30 -10.96
C HIS A 16 2.85 -10.17 -10.71
N THR A 17 3.06 -10.63 -9.48
CA THR A 17 4.28 -11.33 -9.04
C THR A 17 3.98 -12.26 -7.87
N PRO A 18 4.76 -13.32 -7.65
CA PRO A 18 4.75 -14.05 -6.39
C PRO A 18 5.03 -13.12 -5.20
N VAL A 19 4.34 -13.36 -4.08
CA VAL A 19 4.42 -12.49 -2.88
C VAL A 19 4.89 -13.30 -1.68
N ARG A 20 5.73 -12.70 -0.83
CA ARG A 20 6.16 -13.24 0.45
C ARG A 20 5.57 -12.42 1.58
N ALA A 21 4.69 -13.02 2.38
CA ALA A 21 4.01 -12.30 3.45
C ALA A 21 4.63 -12.60 4.82
N VAL A 22 4.86 -11.54 5.61
CA VAL A 22 5.32 -11.61 6.99
C VAL A 22 4.29 -10.94 7.89
N GLY A 23 3.86 -11.62 8.93
CA GLY A 23 2.85 -11.12 9.84
C GLY A 23 2.53 -12.08 10.98
N VAL A 24 1.53 -11.76 11.79
CA VAL A 24 1.06 -12.61 12.88
C VAL A 24 -0.46 -12.68 12.91
N ILE A 25 -0.98 -13.86 13.19
CA ILE A 25 -2.38 -14.12 13.50
C ILE A 25 -2.50 -14.79 14.87
N GLY A 26 -3.61 -14.56 15.56
CA GLY A 26 -3.91 -15.23 16.81
C GLY A 26 -4.47 -16.64 16.60
N SER A 27 -4.54 -17.42 17.70
CA SER A 27 -5.14 -18.76 17.70
C SER A 27 -6.66 -18.74 17.43
N ASP A 28 -7.30 -17.57 17.61
CA ASP A 28 -8.71 -17.35 17.29
C ASP A 28 -8.98 -17.21 15.79
N TYR A 29 -7.92 -17.06 14.97
CA TYR A 29 -8.05 -16.87 13.53
C TYR A 29 -7.90 -18.20 12.77
N PRO A 30 -8.92 -18.62 12.01
CA PRO A 30 -8.82 -19.87 11.24
C PRO A 30 -7.82 -19.72 10.09
N ARG A 31 -6.64 -20.33 10.23
CA ARG A 31 -5.53 -20.21 9.26
C ARG A 31 -5.94 -20.55 7.83
N HIS A 32 -6.87 -21.50 7.65
CA HIS A 32 -7.37 -21.87 6.31
C HIS A 32 -8.02 -20.71 5.54
N ARG A 33 -8.43 -19.63 6.20
CA ARG A 33 -8.91 -18.43 5.50
C ARG A 33 -7.83 -17.73 4.69
N LEU A 34 -6.55 -17.98 5.01
CA LEU A 34 -5.43 -17.46 4.22
C LEU A 34 -5.14 -18.31 2.97
N ASP A 35 -5.76 -19.48 2.82
CA ASP A 35 -5.53 -20.37 1.67
C ASP A 35 -5.88 -19.73 0.34
N VAL A 36 -6.79 -18.76 0.36
CA VAL A 36 -7.14 -17.97 -0.83
C VAL A 36 -5.94 -17.17 -1.36
N LEU A 37 -5.07 -16.70 -0.48
CA LEU A 37 -3.82 -16.02 -0.85
C LEU A 37 -2.75 -17.04 -1.30
N ALA A 38 -2.62 -18.16 -0.59
CA ALA A 38 -1.69 -19.22 -0.97
C ALA A 38 -1.96 -19.77 -2.38
N LYS A 39 -3.24 -19.88 -2.78
CA LYS A 39 -3.65 -20.27 -4.15
C LYS A 39 -3.28 -19.24 -5.23
N ARG A 40 -2.78 -18.07 -4.84
CA ARG A 40 -2.38 -16.97 -5.70
C ARG A 40 -0.87 -16.66 -5.59
N ASP A 41 -0.06 -17.68 -5.37
CA ASP A 41 1.40 -17.58 -5.23
C ASP A 41 1.86 -16.63 -4.10
N VAL A 42 1.10 -16.56 -3.00
CA VAL A 42 1.53 -15.87 -1.78
C VAL A 42 2.15 -16.88 -0.83
N ASP A 43 3.45 -16.77 -0.60
CA ASP A 43 4.16 -17.55 0.40
C ASP A 43 3.86 -17.03 1.81
N LEU A 44 3.13 -17.82 2.59
CA LEU A 44 2.69 -17.54 3.95
C LEU A 44 3.63 -18.11 5.02
N SER A 45 4.81 -18.62 4.65
CA SER A 45 5.76 -19.20 5.62
C SER A 45 6.29 -18.19 6.64
N GLY A 46 6.23 -16.90 6.32
CA GLY A 46 6.53 -15.79 7.24
C GLY A 46 5.35 -15.37 8.14
N VAL A 47 4.17 -16.02 8.02
CA VAL A 47 3.01 -15.72 8.87
C VAL A 47 3.01 -16.63 10.09
N GLU A 48 3.26 -16.02 11.23
CA GLU A 48 3.25 -16.70 12.54
C GLU A 48 1.82 -16.84 13.07
N GLN A 49 1.52 -17.93 13.77
CA GLN A 49 0.32 -18.09 14.57
C GLN A 49 0.71 -18.14 16.04
N ALA A 50 0.26 -17.15 16.81
CA ALA A 50 0.56 -17.00 18.24
C ALA A 50 -0.66 -17.28 19.11
N ASP A 51 -0.45 -17.64 20.35
CA ASP A 51 -1.54 -17.81 21.32
C ASP A 51 -2.14 -16.47 21.70
N GLY A 52 -3.46 -16.34 21.57
CA GLY A 52 -4.20 -15.12 21.86
C GLY A 52 -5.12 -14.68 20.74
N GLU A 53 -5.71 -13.49 20.91
CA GLU A 53 -6.59 -12.89 19.90
C GLU A 53 -5.77 -12.21 18.79
N SER A 54 -6.25 -12.34 17.56
CA SER A 54 -5.74 -11.59 16.40
C SER A 54 -5.98 -10.11 16.54
N PHE A 55 -5.17 -9.31 15.87
CA PHE A 55 -5.43 -7.88 15.67
C PHE A 55 -6.84 -7.66 15.10
N ARG A 56 -7.54 -6.70 15.68
CA ARG A 56 -8.86 -6.26 15.19
C ARG A 56 -8.92 -4.75 15.14
N TRP A 57 -9.38 -4.27 14.01
CA TRP A 57 -9.71 -2.86 13.82
C TRP A 57 -11.16 -2.74 13.37
N LYS A 58 -11.88 -1.78 13.92
CA LYS A 58 -13.25 -1.44 13.54
C LYS A 58 -13.33 0.05 13.27
N GLY A 59 -13.73 0.40 12.06
CA GLY A 59 -13.91 1.77 11.63
C GLY A 59 -15.30 2.05 11.11
N ARG A 60 -15.60 3.32 10.95
CA ARG A 60 -16.80 3.83 10.30
C ARG A 60 -16.40 4.91 9.32
N TYR A 61 -16.94 4.83 8.11
CA TYR A 61 -16.88 5.90 7.14
C TYR A 61 -18.21 6.66 7.17
N ARG A 62 -18.16 7.98 7.14
CA ARG A 62 -19.34 8.86 7.10
C ARG A 62 -19.51 9.48 5.71
N HIS A 63 -19.78 10.78 5.62
CA HIS A 63 -19.93 11.50 4.34
C HIS A 63 -18.61 11.59 3.57
N ASP A 64 -17.50 11.77 4.27
CA ASP A 64 -16.17 11.71 3.67
C ASP A 64 -15.64 10.28 3.77
N LEU A 65 -15.63 9.59 2.64
CA LEU A 65 -15.16 8.21 2.52
C LEU A 65 -13.64 8.09 2.54
N ASN A 66 -12.91 9.21 2.51
CA ASN A 66 -11.45 9.23 2.65
C ASN A 66 -10.99 9.21 4.12
N VAL A 67 -11.91 9.48 5.06
CA VAL A 67 -11.60 9.55 6.50
C VAL A 67 -12.33 8.45 7.26
N ALA A 68 -11.57 7.51 7.80
CA ALA A 68 -12.08 6.49 8.70
C ALA A 68 -12.12 7.01 10.15
N GLU A 69 -13.30 6.98 10.77
CA GLU A 69 -13.43 7.13 12.23
C GLU A 69 -13.12 5.80 12.89
N THR A 70 -12.02 5.69 13.63
CA THR A 70 -11.69 4.48 14.38
C THR A 70 -12.62 4.34 15.58
N LEU A 71 -13.40 3.25 15.62
CA LEU A 71 -14.30 2.92 16.71
C LEU A 71 -13.64 2.03 17.75
N GLU A 72 -12.78 1.11 17.32
CA GLU A 72 -12.09 0.16 18.18
C GLU A 72 -10.80 -0.31 17.53
N THR A 73 -9.75 -0.46 18.35
CA THR A 73 -8.50 -1.14 17.97
C THR A 73 -8.12 -2.10 19.08
N ARG A 74 -8.00 -3.39 18.75
CA ARG A 74 -7.48 -4.42 19.65
C ARG A 74 -6.19 -4.96 19.04
N LEU A 75 -5.09 -4.75 19.75
CA LEU A 75 -3.79 -5.19 19.25
C LEU A 75 -3.63 -6.72 19.28
N GLY A 76 -4.18 -7.40 20.32
CA GLY A 76 -4.02 -8.84 20.46
C GLY A 76 -2.56 -9.28 20.40
N VAL A 77 -2.28 -10.38 19.70
CA VAL A 77 -0.93 -10.92 19.48
C VAL A 77 0.01 -9.95 18.79
N PHE A 78 -0.54 -8.93 18.13
CA PHE A 78 0.23 -7.90 17.44
C PHE A 78 1.05 -7.02 18.40
N ALA A 79 0.60 -6.86 19.65
CA ALA A 79 1.28 -6.06 20.67
C ALA A 79 2.68 -6.61 21.03
N SER A 80 2.87 -7.93 20.92
CA SER A 80 4.12 -8.61 21.20
C SER A 80 4.83 -9.15 19.97
N PHE A 81 4.27 -8.94 18.80
CA PHE A 81 4.85 -9.41 17.53
C PHE A 81 6.24 -8.83 17.30
N ARG A 82 7.15 -9.69 16.85
CA ARG A 82 8.47 -9.31 16.35
C ARG A 82 8.70 -10.01 15.03
N PRO A 83 8.80 -9.25 13.91
CA PRO A 83 8.94 -9.84 12.60
C PRO A 83 10.25 -10.62 12.48
N LYS A 84 10.15 -11.89 12.14
CA LYS A 84 11.30 -12.76 11.82
C LYS A 84 11.17 -13.18 10.36
N LEU A 85 12.04 -12.68 9.53
CA LEU A 85 12.06 -13.07 8.13
C LEU A 85 12.63 -14.49 7.98
N PRO A 86 11.91 -15.40 7.31
CA PRO A 86 12.50 -16.63 6.80
C PRO A 86 13.79 -16.31 6.01
N GLU A 87 14.79 -17.18 6.06
CA GLU A 87 16.08 -16.92 5.41
C GLU A 87 15.90 -16.61 3.91
N SER A 88 15.00 -17.36 3.22
CA SER A 88 14.67 -17.15 1.81
C SER A 88 14.00 -15.80 1.52
N PHE A 89 13.46 -15.10 2.54
CA PHE A 89 12.82 -13.80 2.35
C PHE A 89 13.81 -12.63 2.45
N ARG A 90 14.95 -12.84 3.09
CA ARG A 90 15.94 -11.77 3.35
C ARG A 90 16.60 -11.23 2.09
N ASP A 91 16.60 -12.01 1.02
CA ASP A 91 17.13 -11.60 -0.30
C ASP A 91 16.03 -11.11 -1.25
N SER A 92 14.89 -10.63 -0.71
CA SER A 92 13.83 -10.04 -1.52
C SER A 92 14.27 -8.72 -2.13
N GLU A 93 14.20 -8.61 -3.45
CA GLU A 93 14.62 -7.41 -4.19
C GLU A 93 13.65 -6.25 -4.02
N PHE A 94 12.37 -6.54 -3.81
CA PHE A 94 11.29 -5.57 -3.65
C PHE A 94 10.63 -5.77 -2.29
N VAL A 95 10.67 -4.74 -1.45
CA VAL A 95 10.18 -4.80 -0.07
C VAL A 95 9.15 -3.70 0.17
N PHE A 96 8.01 -4.10 0.70
CA PHE A 96 6.99 -3.16 1.15
C PHE A 96 6.73 -3.32 2.65
N LEU A 97 6.96 -2.25 3.37
CA LEU A 97 6.68 -2.16 4.81
C LEU A 97 5.28 -1.60 4.99
N ALA A 98 4.31 -2.51 5.10
CA ALA A 98 2.92 -2.16 5.31
C ALA A 98 2.71 -1.45 6.65
N ASN A 99 1.55 -0.83 6.82
CA ASN A 99 1.21 -0.09 8.02
C ASN A 99 1.27 -0.94 9.29
N ILE A 100 2.30 -0.71 10.10
CA ILE A 100 2.59 -1.35 11.39
C ILE A 100 3.40 -0.38 12.26
N ASP A 101 3.66 -0.73 13.54
CA ASP A 101 4.60 0.03 14.39
C ASP A 101 5.93 0.28 13.64
N PRO A 102 6.35 1.54 13.45
CA PRO A 102 7.53 1.88 12.66
C PRO A 102 8.83 1.23 13.19
N ARG A 103 8.90 0.88 14.47
CA ARG A 103 10.03 0.11 15.01
C ARG A 103 10.11 -1.29 14.42
N LEU A 104 8.96 -1.93 14.19
CA LEU A 104 8.92 -3.23 13.53
C LEU A 104 9.28 -3.12 12.04
N GLN A 105 8.92 -2.02 11.38
CA GLN A 105 9.38 -1.73 10.03
C GLN A 105 10.92 -1.60 9.98
N LEU A 106 11.53 -0.93 10.96
CA LEU A 106 12.98 -0.85 11.09
C LEU A 106 13.62 -2.23 11.34
N GLU A 107 13.03 -3.06 12.21
CA GLU A 107 13.49 -4.43 12.44
C GLU A 107 13.46 -5.30 11.17
N VAL A 108 12.48 -5.08 10.28
CA VAL A 108 12.44 -5.75 8.96
C VAL A 108 13.57 -5.25 8.06
N LEU A 109 13.78 -3.93 7.98
CA LEU A 109 14.87 -3.33 7.19
C LEU A 109 16.26 -3.81 7.64
N ASP A 110 16.43 -4.12 8.93
CA ASP A 110 17.69 -4.67 9.46
C ASP A 110 17.92 -6.13 9.04
N GLN A 111 16.87 -6.85 8.64
CA GLN A 111 16.95 -8.26 8.23
C GLN A 111 17.04 -8.44 6.70
N VAL A 112 16.57 -7.47 5.91
CA VAL A 112 16.60 -7.55 4.45
C VAL A 112 17.99 -7.20 3.91
N ARG A 113 18.43 -7.95 2.90
CA ARG A 113 19.75 -7.79 2.29
C ARG A 113 19.66 -7.05 0.95
N ARG A 114 20.01 -5.77 0.93
CA ARG A 114 20.18 -4.95 -0.29
C ARG A 114 18.98 -5.00 -1.26
N PRO A 115 17.80 -4.61 -0.84
CA PRO A 115 16.66 -4.56 -1.74
C PRO A 115 16.93 -3.56 -2.89
N THR A 116 16.43 -3.87 -4.08
CA THR A 116 16.45 -2.97 -5.24
C THR A 116 15.51 -1.79 -5.03
N LEU A 117 14.38 -2.02 -4.35
CA LEU A 117 13.43 -0.99 -3.92
C LEU A 117 12.81 -1.38 -2.59
N ALA A 118 12.97 -0.51 -1.60
CA ALA A 118 12.22 -0.57 -0.34
C ALA A 118 11.20 0.56 -0.30
N ALA A 119 9.96 0.23 0.03
CA ALA A 119 8.88 1.20 0.18
C ALA A 119 8.15 1.01 1.52
N CYS A 120 7.55 2.08 2.03
CA CYS A 120 6.74 2.01 3.25
C CYS A 120 5.42 2.77 3.12
N ASP A 121 4.46 2.37 3.94
CA ASP A 121 3.25 3.11 4.26
C ASP A 121 3.21 3.41 5.76
N THR A 122 2.37 4.36 6.17
CA THR A 122 2.16 4.74 7.57
C THR A 122 0.68 5.06 7.81
N MET A 123 0.34 5.52 9.00
CA MET A 123 -0.99 6.05 9.32
C MET A 123 -0.92 7.12 10.41
N ASN A 124 -2.00 7.89 10.55
CA ASN A 124 -2.16 8.96 11.52
C ASN A 124 -1.73 8.57 12.94
N PHE A 125 -2.14 7.38 13.40
CA PHE A 125 -1.80 6.89 14.74
C PHE A 125 -0.29 6.85 14.99
N TRP A 126 0.50 6.39 14.03
CA TRP A 126 1.96 6.35 14.18
C TRP A 126 2.58 7.73 14.03
N ILE A 127 2.04 8.56 13.14
CA ILE A 127 2.49 9.94 12.97
C ILE A 127 2.30 10.74 14.27
N GLU A 128 1.20 10.52 14.99
CA GLU A 128 0.93 11.17 16.27
C GLU A 128 1.77 10.63 17.42
N SER A 129 1.86 9.30 17.51
CA SER A 129 2.43 8.64 18.69
C SER A 129 3.92 8.33 18.59
N ARG A 130 4.49 8.27 17.36
CA ARG A 130 5.86 7.80 17.08
C ARG A 130 6.49 8.51 15.89
N ARG A 131 6.29 9.80 15.78
CA ARG A 131 6.73 10.60 14.62
C ARG A 131 8.20 10.40 14.28
N ASP A 132 9.08 10.39 15.27
CA ASP A 132 10.52 10.24 15.02
C ASP A 132 10.87 8.85 14.49
N ASP A 133 10.20 7.79 14.98
CA ASP A 133 10.36 6.44 14.46
C ASP A 133 9.84 6.35 12.99
N VAL A 134 8.72 7.02 12.65
CA VAL A 134 8.22 7.12 11.27
C VAL A 134 9.25 7.80 10.36
N LEU A 135 9.84 8.90 10.80
CA LEU A 135 10.89 9.60 10.05
C LEU A 135 12.16 8.74 9.89
N ALA A 136 12.51 7.94 10.90
CA ALA A 136 13.62 7.00 10.82
C ALA A 136 13.39 5.91 9.76
N VAL A 137 12.15 5.42 9.59
CA VAL A 137 11.79 4.51 8.49
C VAL A 137 11.90 5.22 7.15
N ILE A 138 11.30 6.41 7.03
CA ILE A 138 11.30 7.21 5.79
C ILE A 138 12.73 7.48 5.31
N ALA A 139 13.65 7.74 6.22
CA ALA A 139 15.07 7.97 5.89
C ALA A 139 15.79 6.73 5.33
N ARG A 140 15.21 5.53 5.46
CA ARG A 140 15.83 4.25 5.07
C ARG A 140 15.17 3.58 3.86
N VAL A 141 14.09 4.15 3.33
CA VAL A 141 13.37 3.59 2.19
C VAL A 141 13.56 4.44 0.93
N ASP A 142 13.37 3.85 -0.23
CA ASP A 142 13.44 4.54 -1.52
C ASP A 142 12.13 5.25 -1.87
N LEU A 143 11.01 4.77 -1.32
CA LEU A 143 9.69 5.28 -1.62
C LEU A 143 8.82 5.30 -0.36
N VAL A 144 8.11 6.39 -0.14
CA VAL A 144 7.05 6.48 0.87
C VAL A 144 5.71 6.71 0.18
N THR A 145 4.69 5.98 0.62
CA THR A 145 3.29 6.20 0.24
C THR A 145 2.48 6.59 1.46
N LEU A 146 1.64 7.60 1.32
CA LEU A 146 0.79 8.12 2.40
C LEU A 146 -0.42 8.82 1.79
N ASN A 147 -1.48 9.05 2.58
CA ASN A 147 -2.57 9.89 2.12
C ASN A 147 -2.26 11.38 2.33
N ASP A 148 -3.09 12.25 1.78
CA ASP A 148 -2.88 13.71 1.84
C ASP A 148 -3.04 14.27 3.26
N GLY A 149 -3.90 13.68 4.11
CA GLY A 149 -4.03 14.02 5.52
C GLY A 149 -2.76 13.66 6.30
N GLU A 150 -2.26 12.46 6.12
CA GLU A 150 -0.99 11.98 6.71
C GLU A 150 0.19 12.83 6.27
N ALA A 151 0.25 13.21 4.98
CA ALA A 151 1.30 14.07 4.46
C ALA A 151 1.31 15.43 5.16
N ARG A 152 0.15 16.06 5.31
CA ARG A 152 0.01 17.34 6.03
C ARG A 152 0.34 17.20 7.51
N GLN A 153 -0.15 16.14 8.15
CA GLN A 153 0.09 15.89 9.57
C GLN A 153 1.57 15.66 9.88
N LEU A 154 2.23 14.83 9.09
CA LEU A 154 3.64 14.50 9.30
C LEU A 154 4.56 15.69 9.07
N THR A 155 4.26 16.50 8.05
CA THR A 155 5.13 17.62 7.66
C THR A 155 4.76 18.96 8.29
N GLY A 156 3.52 19.12 8.77
CA GLY A 156 2.97 20.41 9.22
C GLY A 156 2.65 21.38 8.08
N LEU A 157 2.71 20.93 6.82
CA LEU A 157 2.55 21.76 5.63
C LEU A 157 1.19 21.53 4.95
N ALA A 158 0.43 22.59 4.71
CA ALA A 158 -0.87 22.48 4.05
C ALA A 158 -0.77 22.17 2.55
N ASN A 159 0.27 22.70 1.88
CA ASN A 159 0.48 22.48 0.45
C ASN A 159 1.19 21.14 0.19
N LEU A 160 0.55 20.25 -0.58
CA LEU A 160 1.06 18.90 -0.83
C LEU A 160 2.36 18.87 -1.63
N VAL A 161 2.61 19.85 -2.49
CA VAL A 161 3.89 19.95 -3.23
C VAL A 161 5.03 20.26 -2.26
N GLN A 162 4.79 21.17 -1.32
CA GLN A 162 5.76 21.50 -0.28
C GLN A 162 5.97 20.30 0.67
N ALA A 163 4.89 19.62 1.06
CA ALA A 163 4.94 18.42 1.89
C ALA A 163 5.76 17.30 1.21
N ALA A 164 5.52 17.06 -0.09
CA ALA A 164 6.27 16.07 -0.85
C ALA A 164 7.76 16.42 -0.96
N ARG A 165 8.10 17.69 -1.22
CA ARG A 165 9.50 18.14 -1.25
C ARG A 165 10.19 17.96 0.10
N TRP A 166 9.49 18.34 1.17
CA TRP A 166 9.98 18.13 2.53
C TRP A 166 10.27 16.63 2.80
N LEU A 167 9.37 15.72 2.39
CA LEU A 167 9.58 14.29 2.52
C LEU A 167 10.77 13.78 1.69
N LEU A 168 10.91 14.24 0.44
CA LEU A 168 12.06 13.90 -0.42
C LEU A 168 13.39 14.34 0.19
N ASP A 169 13.41 15.43 0.96
CA ASP A 169 14.61 15.90 1.66
C ASP A 169 14.96 15.05 2.90
N HIS A 170 14.01 14.20 3.35
CA HIS A 170 14.21 13.30 4.50
C HIS A 170 14.64 11.87 4.11
N GLY A 171 14.91 11.59 2.83
CA GLY A 171 15.53 10.33 2.43
C GLY A 171 15.02 9.70 1.15
N PRO A 172 13.70 9.50 0.97
CA PRO A 172 13.20 8.75 -0.16
C PRO A 172 13.45 9.47 -1.49
N ARG A 173 13.58 8.68 -2.56
CA ARG A 173 13.67 9.20 -3.93
C ARG A 173 12.30 9.50 -4.54
N HIS A 174 11.27 8.85 -4.02
CA HIS A 174 9.91 8.93 -4.51
C HIS A 174 8.93 9.11 -3.36
N VAL A 175 7.95 9.99 -3.54
CA VAL A 175 6.85 10.20 -2.60
C VAL A 175 5.54 10.04 -3.37
N ILE A 176 4.67 9.15 -2.92
CA ILE A 176 3.33 9.00 -3.48
C ILE A 176 2.33 9.53 -2.46
N ILE A 177 1.53 10.53 -2.85
CA ILE A 177 0.44 11.08 -2.04
C ILE A 177 -0.89 10.66 -2.65
N LYS A 178 -1.59 9.76 -1.95
CA LYS A 178 -2.92 9.28 -2.30
C LYS A 178 -3.96 10.28 -1.86
N LYS A 179 -4.98 10.55 -2.69
CA LYS A 179 -6.04 11.51 -2.43
C LYS A 179 -7.44 10.92 -2.62
N GLY A 180 -7.61 9.64 -2.35
CA GLY A 180 -8.88 8.94 -2.47
C GLY A 180 -9.50 9.12 -3.87
N GLU A 181 -10.72 9.65 -3.91
CA GLU A 181 -11.49 9.90 -5.14
C GLU A 181 -10.86 10.93 -6.09
N HIS A 182 -9.82 11.64 -5.64
CA HIS A 182 -9.10 12.61 -6.45
C HIS A 182 -7.81 12.05 -7.06
N GLY A 183 -7.51 10.76 -6.87
CA GLY A 183 -6.35 10.10 -7.48
C GLY A 183 -5.08 10.14 -6.63
N ALA A 184 -3.93 10.09 -7.27
CA ALA A 184 -2.63 10.04 -6.61
C ALA A 184 -1.58 10.88 -7.33
N PHE A 185 -0.72 11.52 -6.55
CA PHE A 185 0.48 12.18 -7.04
C PHE A 185 1.70 11.33 -6.74
N MET A 186 2.63 11.26 -7.68
CA MET A 186 4.00 10.79 -7.45
C MET A 186 4.96 11.96 -7.68
N PHE A 187 5.84 12.18 -6.70
CA PHE A 187 6.84 13.24 -6.73
C PHE A 187 8.23 12.62 -6.74
N THR A 188 9.09 13.19 -7.56
CA THR A 188 10.54 13.05 -7.49
C THR A 188 11.16 14.44 -7.28
N ARG A 189 12.50 14.54 -7.20
CA ARG A 189 13.15 15.86 -7.16
C ARG A 189 12.92 16.66 -8.44
N GLU A 190 12.82 15.98 -9.59
CA GLU A 190 12.77 16.56 -10.92
C GLU A 190 11.36 16.67 -11.48
N SER A 191 10.44 15.81 -11.05
CA SER A 191 9.13 15.68 -11.69
C SER A 191 7.98 15.48 -10.75
N VAL A 192 6.78 15.75 -11.27
CA VAL A 192 5.50 15.43 -10.64
C VAL A 192 4.66 14.69 -11.66
N PHE A 193 4.11 13.56 -11.26
CA PHE A 193 3.12 12.81 -12.05
C PHE A 193 1.81 12.73 -11.29
N PHE A 194 0.70 12.85 -12.01
CA PHE A 194 -0.63 12.72 -11.46
C PHE A 194 -1.42 11.63 -12.20
N ALA A 195 -1.97 10.70 -11.46
CA ALA A 195 -2.97 9.75 -11.94
C ALA A 195 -4.33 10.10 -11.33
N PRO A 196 -5.41 10.25 -12.13
CA PRO A 196 -6.75 10.44 -11.58
C PRO A 196 -7.19 9.22 -10.80
N ALA A 197 -8.25 9.36 -10.00
CA ALA A 197 -8.97 8.19 -9.53
C ALA A 197 -9.83 7.60 -10.65
N TYR A 198 -10.15 6.31 -10.57
CA TYR A 198 -11.15 5.71 -11.43
C TYR A 198 -12.55 6.15 -10.96
N PRO A 199 -13.41 6.70 -11.84
CA PRO A 199 -14.73 7.20 -11.45
C PRO A 199 -15.69 6.04 -11.22
N LEU A 200 -15.95 5.73 -9.95
CA LEU A 200 -16.91 4.71 -9.53
C LEU A 200 -18.22 5.36 -9.10
N GLU A 201 -19.36 4.88 -9.64
CA GLU A 201 -20.67 5.30 -9.16
C GLU A 201 -21.05 4.68 -7.80
N LYS A 202 -20.54 3.49 -7.53
CA LYS A 202 -20.80 2.75 -6.28
C LYS A 202 -19.51 2.37 -5.62
N LEU A 203 -19.39 2.75 -4.37
CA LEU A 203 -18.30 2.40 -3.50
C LEU A 203 -18.87 1.61 -2.32
N PHE A 204 -18.31 0.43 -2.05
CA PHE A 204 -18.79 -0.46 -0.97
C PHE A 204 -18.01 -0.26 0.32
N ASP A 205 -16.68 -0.37 0.26
CA ASP A 205 -15.81 -0.25 1.44
C ASP A 205 -14.45 0.31 1.03
N PRO A 206 -14.08 1.52 1.48
CA PRO A 206 -12.77 2.09 1.16
C PRO A 206 -11.60 1.47 1.96
N THR A 207 -11.89 0.56 2.91
CA THR A 207 -10.88 -0.11 3.72
C THR A 207 -9.92 -0.92 2.83
N GLY A 208 -8.62 -0.72 3.01
CA GLY A 208 -7.59 -1.44 2.27
C GLY A 208 -7.33 -0.92 0.85
N ALA A 209 -8.00 0.16 0.41
CA ALA A 209 -7.75 0.76 -0.91
C ALA A 209 -6.28 1.22 -1.04
N GLY A 210 -5.73 1.85 0.00
CA GLY A 210 -4.33 2.27 0.06
C GLY A 210 -3.34 1.12 0.00
N ASP A 211 -3.62 0.04 0.75
CA ASP A 211 -2.80 -1.17 0.74
C ASP A 211 -2.87 -1.89 -0.62
N SER A 212 -4.05 -1.91 -1.23
CA SER A 212 -4.26 -2.50 -2.57
C SER A 212 -3.58 -1.66 -3.66
N PHE A 213 -3.60 -0.33 -3.53
CA PHE A 213 -2.82 0.57 -4.37
C PHE A 213 -1.33 0.22 -4.27
N ALA A 214 -0.79 0.10 -3.05
CA ALA A 214 0.61 -0.24 -2.84
C ALA A 214 0.95 -1.63 -3.41
N GLY A 215 0.04 -2.61 -3.28
CA GLY A 215 0.18 -3.93 -3.86
C GLY A 215 0.24 -3.90 -5.40
N GLY A 216 -0.65 -3.15 -6.05
CA GLY A 216 -0.64 -2.98 -7.51
C GLY A 216 0.61 -2.26 -8.01
N PHE A 217 1.02 -1.21 -7.32
CA PHE A 217 2.24 -0.46 -7.63
C PHE A 217 3.49 -1.34 -7.50
N MET A 218 3.72 -1.91 -6.32
CA MET A 218 4.91 -2.71 -6.04
C MET A 218 4.93 -4.01 -6.86
N GLY A 219 3.77 -4.65 -7.01
CA GLY A 219 3.63 -5.86 -7.82
C GLY A 219 4.00 -5.61 -9.28
N TRP A 220 3.57 -4.49 -9.88
CA TRP A 220 3.95 -4.11 -11.24
C TRP A 220 5.46 -3.85 -11.35
N ILE A 221 6.05 -3.12 -10.40
CA ILE A 221 7.49 -2.87 -10.37
C ILE A 221 8.27 -4.19 -10.24
N ALA A 222 7.88 -5.06 -9.33
CA ALA A 222 8.54 -6.36 -9.14
C ALA A 222 8.44 -7.26 -10.38
N ARG A 223 7.29 -7.24 -11.09
CA ARG A 223 7.10 -7.96 -12.34
C ARG A 223 8.04 -7.51 -13.44
N THR A 224 8.27 -6.19 -13.54
CA THR A 224 9.03 -5.60 -14.66
C THR A 224 10.51 -5.46 -14.36
N GLY A 225 10.90 -5.36 -13.09
CA GLY A 225 12.26 -5.04 -12.64
C GLY A 225 12.75 -3.65 -13.09
N ASP A 226 11.87 -2.83 -13.68
CA ASP A 226 12.22 -1.54 -14.31
C ASP A 226 11.82 -0.38 -13.38
N LEU A 227 12.82 0.38 -12.93
CA LEU A 227 12.66 1.59 -12.10
C LEU A 227 12.75 2.88 -12.92
N SER A 228 12.65 2.83 -14.25
CA SER A 228 12.56 4.03 -15.07
C SER A 228 11.33 4.87 -14.70
N GLU A 229 11.45 6.18 -14.86
CA GLU A 229 10.35 7.11 -14.52
C GLU A 229 9.07 6.75 -15.29
N GLY A 230 9.18 6.36 -16.54
CA GLY A 230 8.03 5.94 -17.36
C GLY A 230 7.34 4.70 -16.79
N ASN A 231 8.10 3.75 -16.26
CA ASN A 231 7.52 2.55 -15.65
C ASN A 231 6.96 2.82 -14.25
N LEU A 232 7.60 3.67 -13.46
CA LEU A 232 7.06 4.13 -12.16
C LEU A 232 5.71 4.84 -12.33
N ARG A 233 5.55 5.69 -13.35
CA ARG A 233 4.26 6.31 -13.69
C ARG A 233 3.19 5.27 -14.05
N ARG A 234 3.56 4.23 -14.83
CA ARG A 234 2.66 3.10 -15.10
C ARG A 234 2.29 2.36 -13.81
N ALA A 235 3.25 2.12 -12.93
CA ALA A 235 3.00 1.48 -11.64
C ALA A 235 1.99 2.26 -10.78
N VAL A 236 2.01 3.61 -10.79
CA VAL A 236 0.99 4.43 -10.14
C VAL A 236 -0.39 4.17 -10.72
N VAL A 237 -0.52 4.02 -12.05
CA VAL A 237 -1.80 3.69 -12.69
C VAL A 237 -2.26 2.29 -12.31
N TYR A 238 -1.36 1.28 -12.29
CA TYR A 238 -1.70 -0.06 -11.80
C TYR A 238 -2.13 -0.05 -10.33
N GLY A 239 -1.43 0.72 -9.49
CA GLY A 239 -1.84 0.95 -8.11
C GLY A 239 -3.24 1.55 -8.01
N SER A 240 -3.53 2.60 -8.78
CA SER A 240 -4.85 3.24 -8.82
C SER A 240 -5.94 2.28 -9.30
N ALA A 241 -5.65 1.43 -10.30
CA ALA A 241 -6.57 0.40 -10.79
C ALA A 241 -6.88 -0.62 -9.68
N MET A 242 -5.86 -1.15 -8.99
CA MET A 242 -6.06 -2.13 -7.93
C MET A 242 -6.79 -1.52 -6.72
N GLY A 243 -6.46 -0.28 -6.34
CA GLY A 243 -7.21 0.46 -5.32
C GLY A 243 -8.69 0.65 -5.70
N SER A 244 -8.99 0.93 -6.98
CA SER A 244 -10.37 1.06 -7.45
C SER A 244 -11.16 -0.26 -7.40
N PHE A 245 -10.53 -1.39 -7.68
CA PHE A 245 -11.18 -2.71 -7.51
C PHE A 245 -11.43 -3.04 -6.03
N ALA A 246 -10.49 -2.70 -5.14
CA ALA A 246 -10.65 -2.97 -3.71
C ALA A 246 -11.92 -2.34 -3.14
N VAL A 247 -12.27 -1.14 -3.56
CA VAL A 247 -13.45 -0.42 -3.05
C VAL A 247 -14.79 -0.85 -3.67
N GLU A 248 -14.76 -1.70 -4.71
CA GLU A 248 -15.98 -2.28 -5.33
C GLU A 248 -16.55 -3.46 -4.55
N GLY A 249 -15.87 -3.96 -3.53
CA GLY A 249 -16.28 -5.10 -2.74
C GLY A 249 -15.95 -4.96 -1.28
N PHE A 250 -16.28 -5.99 -0.53
CA PHE A 250 -15.97 -6.05 0.90
C PHE A 250 -14.73 -6.92 1.12
N SER A 251 -13.83 -6.51 2.03
CA SER A 251 -12.60 -7.26 2.25
C SER A 251 -11.76 -7.35 0.95
N ILE A 252 -11.17 -8.50 0.67
CA ILE A 252 -10.41 -8.76 -0.56
C ILE A 252 -11.26 -9.47 -1.63
N ASP A 253 -12.56 -9.62 -1.44
CA ASP A 253 -13.40 -10.46 -2.30
C ASP A 253 -13.29 -10.03 -3.77
N ARG A 254 -13.44 -8.73 -4.05
CA ARG A 254 -13.31 -8.23 -5.42
C ARG A 254 -11.91 -8.40 -5.99
N LEU A 255 -10.87 -8.23 -5.19
CA LEU A 255 -9.48 -8.44 -5.61
C LEU A 255 -9.20 -9.91 -5.97
N ILE A 256 -9.91 -10.85 -5.38
CA ILE A 256 -9.78 -12.28 -5.69
C ILE A 256 -10.53 -12.65 -6.97
N GLU A 257 -11.66 -12.01 -7.25
CA GLU A 257 -12.53 -12.31 -8.40
C GLU A 257 -11.96 -11.82 -9.73
N ILE A 258 -11.26 -10.67 -9.74
CA ILE A 258 -10.75 -10.09 -10.98
C ILE A 258 -9.65 -10.94 -11.61
N GLY A 259 -9.59 -10.88 -12.94
CA GLY A 259 -8.54 -11.51 -13.76
C GLY A 259 -7.64 -10.49 -14.46
N PRO A 260 -6.60 -10.98 -15.18
CA PRO A 260 -5.69 -10.13 -15.96
C PRO A 260 -6.40 -9.24 -16.98
N ASP A 261 -7.49 -9.74 -17.59
CA ASP A 261 -8.25 -8.98 -18.59
C ASP A 261 -9.01 -7.80 -17.96
N ASP A 262 -9.53 -7.97 -16.72
CA ASP A 262 -10.19 -6.88 -15.99
C ASP A 262 -9.19 -5.77 -15.67
N ILE A 263 -7.99 -6.14 -15.21
CA ILE A 263 -6.91 -5.19 -14.89
C ILE A 263 -6.47 -4.46 -16.18
N SER A 264 -6.26 -5.19 -17.26
CA SER A 264 -5.84 -4.62 -18.55
C SER A 264 -6.87 -3.62 -19.09
N ARG A 265 -8.16 -3.99 -19.04
CA ARG A 265 -9.27 -3.10 -19.41
C ARG A 265 -9.28 -1.84 -18.54
N ARG A 266 -9.19 -1.96 -17.21
CA ARG A 266 -9.19 -0.84 -16.28
C ARG A 266 -8.01 0.11 -16.54
N VAL A 267 -6.83 -0.42 -16.78
CA VAL A 267 -5.64 0.39 -17.12
C VAL A 267 -5.82 1.11 -18.46
N THR A 268 -6.50 0.50 -19.43
CA THR A 268 -6.83 1.14 -20.71
C THR A 268 -7.82 2.31 -20.50
N GLU A 269 -8.86 2.09 -19.71
CA GLU A 269 -9.83 3.13 -19.34
C GLU A 269 -9.15 4.32 -18.63
N PHE A 270 -8.15 4.10 -17.76
CA PHE A 270 -7.35 5.18 -17.20
C PHE A 270 -6.64 6.03 -18.25
N ARG A 271 -6.15 5.40 -19.33
CA ARG A 271 -5.53 6.13 -20.43
C ARG A 271 -6.55 7.01 -21.16
N GLU A 272 -7.75 6.49 -21.39
CA GLU A 272 -8.84 7.22 -22.03
C GLU A 272 -9.30 8.42 -21.18
N LEU A 273 -9.40 8.26 -19.86
CA LEU A 273 -9.78 9.33 -18.92
C LEU A 273 -8.88 10.57 -18.97
N VAL A 274 -7.62 10.42 -19.38
CA VAL A 274 -6.66 11.54 -19.43
C VAL A 274 -6.24 11.90 -20.85
N SER A 275 -6.79 11.22 -21.86
CA SER A 275 -6.50 11.52 -23.27
C SER A 275 -7.32 12.72 -23.74
N PHE A 276 -6.66 13.63 -24.43
CA PHE A 276 -7.29 14.76 -25.14
C PHE A 276 -6.56 14.98 -26.46
N ASP A 277 -7.25 15.55 -27.42
CA ASP A 277 -6.70 15.80 -28.74
C ASP A 277 -5.50 16.73 -28.65
N ARG A 278 -4.42 16.34 -29.35
CA ARG A 278 -3.20 17.14 -29.43
C ARG A 278 -3.24 18.20 -30.54
N GLU A 279 -4.22 18.13 -31.43
CA GLU A 279 -4.40 19.10 -32.48
C GLU A 279 -5.05 20.35 -31.90
N LEU A 280 -4.25 21.38 -31.65
CA LEU A 280 -4.78 22.71 -31.45
C LEU A 280 -5.41 23.14 -32.77
N PRO A 281 -6.68 23.63 -32.77
CA PRO A 281 -7.22 24.25 -33.98
C PRO A 281 -6.29 25.39 -34.42
N ALA A 282 -5.95 25.39 -35.71
CA ALA A 282 -5.09 26.37 -36.35
C ALA A 282 -5.65 27.79 -36.22
#